data_8b99121e6808b7614ed722c1ba3e9bb9
#
_entry.id   8b99121e6808b7614ed722c1ba3e9bb9
#
_cell.length_a   1.000
_cell.length_b   1.000
_cell.length_c   1.000
_cell.angle_alpha   90.00
_cell.angle_beta   90.00
_cell.angle_gamma   90.00
#
_symmetry.space_group_name_H-M   'P 1'
#
loop_
_entity.id
_entity.type
_entity.pdbx_description
1 polymer ?
#
loop_
_entity_poly.entity_id
_entity_poly.type
_entity_poly.pdbx_seq_one_letter_code
_entity_poly.pdbx_strand_id
1 'polypeptide(L)'
;SDAVHINPHYAYAVTNLSDDSGHTGTGFAFTLGEGNDLVCKAAAFYAQQLVGKDIEEVMSGFGCLFKKFANDQQFRWLGPYKGIVHLALASVTNACFDLWAKKRGVPLWKLLIDLSPEQIISLLDFSYLEDALDKQAAMQILKNAQAGKQERLSILQQGYTAYDTSVGWFNYSDEDIKRNCKKAIDDGFKALKLKVGSADEERDIRRAKIVRE
;
A
#
# COMPACT_ATOMS: atom_id res chain seq x y z
N SER A 1 10.92 -13.94 4.22
CA SER A 1 12.24 -14.23 3.62
C SER A 1 12.09 -14.62 2.16
N ASP A 2 13.15 -14.45 1.39
CA ASP A 2 13.28 -14.85 -0.01
C ASP A 2 14.72 -15.35 -0.26
N ALA A 3 15.07 -15.66 -1.52
CA ALA A 3 16.39 -16.18 -1.88
C ALA A 3 17.54 -15.18 -1.61
N VAL A 4 17.26 -13.88 -1.58
CA VAL A 4 18.26 -12.81 -1.34
C VAL A 4 18.30 -12.42 0.14
N HIS A 5 17.12 -12.35 0.79
CA HIS A 5 16.95 -11.94 2.18
C HIS A 5 16.40 -13.11 3.01
N ILE A 6 17.29 -14.00 3.42
CA ILE A 6 16.91 -15.28 4.07
C ILE A 6 16.33 -15.07 5.46
N ASN A 7 16.92 -14.20 6.27
CA ASN A 7 16.50 -13.93 7.65
C ASN A 7 16.36 -12.42 7.92
N PRO A 8 15.49 -11.70 7.23
CA PRO A 8 15.31 -10.27 7.49
C PRO A 8 14.57 -10.05 8.82
N HIS A 9 14.93 -8.99 9.50
CA HIS A 9 14.14 -8.44 10.60
C HIS A 9 13.12 -7.48 10.02
N TYR A 10 11.83 -7.77 10.20
CA TYR A 10 10.77 -6.90 9.73
C TYR A 10 10.41 -5.86 10.78
N ALA A 11 10.23 -4.62 10.33
CA ALA A 11 9.75 -3.53 11.16
C ALA A 11 8.75 -2.65 10.39
N TYR A 12 8.00 -1.84 11.12
CA TYR A 12 7.00 -0.94 10.56
C TYR A 12 7.17 0.45 11.16
N ALA A 13 7.14 1.46 10.32
CA ALA A 13 6.92 2.84 10.72
C ALA A 13 5.43 3.12 10.64
N VAL A 14 4.77 3.34 11.77
CA VAL A 14 3.32 3.53 11.87
C VAL A 14 3.01 5.00 12.14
N THR A 15 2.05 5.55 11.39
CA THR A 15 1.49 6.88 11.61
C THR A 15 0.03 6.75 12.01
N ASN A 16 -0.35 7.39 13.11
CA ASN A 16 -1.74 7.58 13.52
C ASN A 16 -2.08 9.06 13.44
N LEU A 17 -3.13 9.39 12.70
CA LEU A 17 -3.71 10.72 12.59
C LEU A 17 -5.11 10.70 13.20
N SER A 18 -5.38 11.52 14.19
CA SER A 18 -6.69 11.60 14.84
C SER A 18 -7.34 12.96 14.59
N ASP A 19 -8.67 12.97 14.40
CA ASP A 19 -9.48 14.18 14.33
C ASP A 19 -10.16 14.48 15.69
N ASP A 20 -10.75 15.66 15.80
CA ASP A 20 -11.47 16.11 17.01
C ASP A 20 -12.77 15.32 17.24
N SER A 21 -13.24 14.55 16.27
CA SER A 21 -14.44 13.70 16.35
C SER A 21 -14.14 12.29 16.86
N GLY A 22 -12.88 11.96 17.13
CA GLY A 22 -12.44 10.68 17.65
C GLY A 22 -12.13 9.62 16.59
N HIS A 23 -12.13 9.96 15.29
CA HIS A 23 -11.65 9.05 14.27
C HIS A 23 -10.12 9.02 14.26
N THR A 24 -9.55 7.86 14.06
CA THR A 24 -8.11 7.68 13.91
C THR A 24 -7.81 6.91 12.63
N GLY A 25 -7.10 7.56 11.71
CA GLY A 25 -6.52 6.96 10.52
C GLY A 25 -5.14 6.40 10.83
N THR A 26 -4.90 5.17 10.39
CA THR A 26 -3.63 4.45 10.58
C THR A 26 -3.00 4.14 9.23
N GLY A 27 -1.74 4.50 9.08
CA GLY A 27 -0.92 4.12 7.94
C GLY A 27 0.41 3.56 8.40
N PHE A 28 1.02 2.74 7.56
CA PHE A 28 2.34 2.22 7.88
C PHE A 28 3.22 2.08 6.64
N ALA A 29 4.54 2.08 6.85
CA ALA A 29 5.54 1.69 5.88
C ALA A 29 6.32 0.49 6.42
N PHE A 30 6.54 -0.48 5.55
CA PHE A 30 7.28 -1.70 5.85
C PHE A 30 8.78 -1.47 5.62
N THR A 31 9.62 -1.90 6.56
CA THR A 31 11.08 -1.87 6.46
C THR A 31 11.69 -3.23 6.82
N LEU A 32 13.00 -3.37 6.60
CA LEU A 32 13.77 -4.55 6.98
C LEU A 32 14.48 -4.41 8.34
N GLY A 33 14.07 -3.47 9.18
CA GLY A 33 14.49 -3.34 10.57
C GLY A 33 15.48 -2.21 10.81
N GLU A 34 16.71 -2.35 10.40
CA GLU A 34 17.75 -1.34 10.64
C GLU A 34 17.39 0.01 10.00
N GLY A 35 17.51 1.10 10.74
CA GLY A 35 17.16 2.45 10.29
C GLY A 35 15.66 2.75 10.28
N ASN A 36 14.80 1.87 10.80
CA ASN A 36 13.35 2.13 10.87
C ASN A 36 13.01 3.39 11.67
N ASP A 37 13.81 3.73 12.68
CA ASP A 37 13.66 4.96 13.47
C ASP A 37 13.83 6.23 12.62
N LEU A 38 14.67 6.19 11.58
CA LEU A 38 14.83 7.30 10.62
C LEU A 38 13.55 7.52 9.81
N VAL A 39 12.88 6.44 9.40
CA VAL A 39 11.58 6.51 8.73
C VAL A 39 10.52 7.07 9.68
N CYS A 40 10.50 6.63 10.94
CA CYS A 40 9.57 7.16 11.96
C CYS A 40 9.77 8.66 12.20
N LYS A 41 11.03 9.13 12.30
CA LYS A 41 11.33 10.56 12.45
C LYS A 41 10.89 11.38 11.24
N ALA A 42 11.14 10.87 10.04
CA ALA A 42 10.68 11.51 8.81
C ALA A 42 9.15 11.54 8.71
N ALA A 43 8.47 10.46 9.08
CA ALA A 43 7.01 10.40 9.12
C ALA A 43 6.43 11.43 10.11
N ALA A 44 7.02 11.56 11.29
CA ALA A 44 6.63 12.57 12.28
C ALA A 44 6.79 14.00 11.73
N PHE A 45 7.87 14.30 11.01
CA PHE A 45 8.08 15.59 10.37
C PHE A 45 6.98 15.93 9.36
N TYR A 46 6.56 14.99 8.51
CA TYR A 46 5.47 15.20 7.56
C TYR A 46 4.10 15.26 8.24
N ALA A 47 3.83 14.38 9.19
CA ALA A 47 2.56 14.36 9.92
C ALA A 47 2.32 15.66 10.70
N GLN A 48 3.37 16.25 11.29
CA GLN A 48 3.28 17.53 12.00
C GLN A 48 2.77 18.66 11.12
N GLN A 49 3.02 18.63 9.81
CA GLN A 49 2.53 19.65 8.87
C GLN A 49 1.02 19.52 8.58
N LEU A 50 0.39 18.44 9.01
CA LEU A 50 -1.06 18.20 8.85
C LEU A 50 -1.85 18.60 10.10
N VAL A 51 -1.20 18.83 11.24
CA VAL A 51 -1.86 19.21 12.49
C VAL A 51 -2.67 20.50 12.30
N GLY A 52 -3.91 20.50 12.81
CA GLY A 52 -4.83 21.63 12.71
C GLY A 52 -5.50 21.80 11.34
N LYS A 53 -5.34 20.84 10.41
CA LYS A 53 -6.00 20.89 9.11
C LYS A 53 -7.17 19.92 9.06
N ASP A 54 -8.25 20.32 8.40
CA ASP A 54 -9.36 19.40 8.11
C ASP A 54 -8.95 18.37 7.03
N ILE A 55 -9.31 17.11 7.24
CA ILE A 55 -8.92 16.03 6.32
C ILE A 55 -9.55 16.18 4.94
N GLU A 56 -10.77 16.69 4.82
CA GLU A 56 -11.40 16.95 3.52
C GLU A 56 -10.64 18.03 2.74
N GLU A 57 -10.17 19.06 3.43
CA GLU A 57 -9.33 20.11 2.84
C GLU A 57 -7.99 19.53 2.37
N VAL A 58 -7.31 18.76 3.23
CA VAL A 58 -6.06 18.06 2.89
C VAL A 58 -6.23 17.19 1.65
N MET A 59 -7.30 16.38 1.59
CA MET A 59 -7.52 15.45 0.50
C MET A 59 -7.98 16.12 -0.79
N SER A 60 -8.64 17.28 -0.73
CA SER A 60 -9.02 18.04 -1.93
C SER A 60 -7.84 18.51 -2.79
N GLY A 61 -6.67 18.73 -2.18
CA GLY A 61 -5.43 19.14 -2.83
C GLY A 61 -4.27 18.14 -2.66
N PHE A 62 -4.59 16.86 -2.42
CA PHE A 62 -3.61 15.87 -1.97
C PHE A 62 -2.44 15.67 -2.94
N GLY A 63 -2.68 15.64 -4.26
CA GLY A 63 -1.61 15.50 -5.25
C GLY A 63 -0.56 16.63 -5.15
N CYS A 64 -1.01 17.87 -4.94
CA CYS A 64 -0.10 18.99 -4.72
C CYS A 64 0.65 18.89 -3.39
N LEU A 65 -0.04 18.45 -2.33
CA LEU A 65 0.58 18.23 -1.03
C LEU A 65 1.65 17.12 -1.09
N PHE A 66 1.33 16.00 -1.72
CA PHE A 66 2.28 14.89 -1.93
C PHE A 66 3.51 15.35 -2.69
N LYS A 67 3.31 16.06 -3.82
CA LYS A 67 4.40 16.62 -4.61
C LYS A 67 5.30 17.56 -3.79
N LYS A 68 4.69 18.45 -2.97
CA LYS A 68 5.42 19.34 -2.07
C LYS A 68 6.26 18.55 -1.07
N PHE A 69 5.70 17.53 -0.43
CA PHE A 69 6.39 16.72 0.56
C PHE A 69 7.51 15.88 -0.06
N ALA A 70 7.24 15.21 -1.17
CA ALA A 70 8.24 14.39 -1.88
C ALA A 70 9.45 15.20 -2.37
N ASN A 71 9.25 16.50 -2.64
CA ASN A 71 10.28 17.41 -3.13
C ASN A 71 10.74 18.43 -2.09
N ASP A 72 10.47 18.21 -0.80
CA ASP A 72 10.92 19.10 0.27
C ASP A 72 12.43 19.26 0.22
N GLN A 73 12.89 20.52 0.04
CA GLN A 73 14.30 20.83 -0.17
C GLN A 73 15.20 20.46 1.01
N GLN A 74 14.65 20.47 2.22
CA GLN A 74 15.37 20.15 3.44
C GLN A 74 15.48 18.64 3.70
N PHE A 75 14.61 17.84 3.08
CA PHE A 75 14.48 16.41 3.38
C PHE A 75 14.87 15.49 2.22
N ARG A 76 14.80 15.96 0.97
CA ARG A 76 15.02 15.10 -0.20
C ARG A 76 16.41 14.44 -0.29
N TRP A 77 17.42 14.97 0.38
CA TRP A 77 18.75 14.39 0.42
C TRP A 77 18.77 13.00 1.12
N LEU A 78 17.77 12.69 1.94
CA LEU A 78 17.58 11.38 2.58
C LEU A 78 17.08 10.28 1.63
N GLY A 79 17.02 10.55 0.36
CA GLY A 79 16.59 9.63 -0.68
C GLY A 79 15.56 10.31 -1.59
N PRO A 80 16.01 11.03 -2.61
CA PRO A 80 15.14 11.86 -3.46
C PRO A 80 14.11 11.03 -4.23
N TYR A 81 14.44 9.80 -4.57
CA TYR A 81 13.52 8.87 -5.23
C TYR A 81 13.54 7.54 -4.51
N LYS A 82 12.41 7.29 -3.80
CA LYS A 82 12.20 6.17 -2.88
C LYS A 82 12.95 6.39 -1.57
N GLY A 83 13.54 5.43 -0.96
CA GLY A 83 14.25 5.59 0.32
C GLY A 83 13.36 6.11 1.46
N ILE A 84 13.99 6.74 2.45
CA ILE A 84 13.35 7.18 3.71
C ILE A 84 12.19 8.14 3.46
N VAL A 85 12.35 9.10 2.55
CA VAL A 85 11.31 10.10 2.24
C VAL A 85 10.01 9.42 1.80
N HIS A 86 10.10 8.52 0.82
CA HIS A 86 8.90 7.85 0.28
C HIS A 86 8.31 6.80 1.22
N LEU A 87 9.13 6.13 2.04
CA LEU A 87 8.63 5.24 3.08
C LEU A 87 7.85 6.03 4.15
N ALA A 88 8.39 7.17 4.59
CA ALA A 88 7.71 8.06 5.53
C ALA A 88 6.40 8.60 4.93
N LEU A 89 6.43 9.05 3.68
CA LEU A 89 5.23 9.51 2.98
C LEU A 89 4.19 8.39 2.84
N ALA A 90 4.60 7.15 2.53
CA ALA A 90 3.68 6.03 2.46
C ALA A 90 2.92 5.82 3.77
N SER A 91 3.60 5.89 4.92
CA SER A 91 2.97 5.80 6.23
C SER A 91 1.96 6.94 6.46
N VAL A 92 2.37 8.19 6.23
CA VAL A 92 1.52 9.37 6.45
C VAL A 92 0.34 9.42 5.47
N THR A 93 0.57 9.16 4.18
CA THR A 93 -0.48 9.22 3.18
C THR A 93 -1.53 8.13 3.37
N ASN A 94 -1.12 6.91 3.73
CA ASN A 94 -2.07 5.85 4.06
C ASN A 94 -2.92 6.21 5.29
N ALA A 95 -2.33 6.87 6.31
CA ALA A 95 -3.08 7.37 7.46
C ALA A 95 -4.11 8.45 7.06
N CYS A 96 -3.77 9.35 6.12
CA CYS A 96 -4.72 10.34 5.59
C CYS A 96 -5.92 9.65 4.88
N PHE A 97 -5.65 8.67 4.00
CA PHE A 97 -6.71 7.95 3.31
C PHE A 97 -7.60 7.15 4.26
N ASP A 98 -7.01 6.50 5.26
CA ASP A 98 -7.75 5.73 6.26
C ASP A 98 -8.63 6.66 7.14
N LEU A 99 -8.07 7.80 7.60
CA LEU A 99 -8.84 8.80 8.34
C LEU A 99 -10.00 9.36 7.50
N TRP A 100 -9.74 9.68 6.24
CA TRP A 100 -10.75 10.20 5.32
C TRP A 100 -11.90 9.21 5.11
N ALA A 101 -11.57 7.92 4.90
CA ALA A 101 -12.56 6.86 4.75
C ALA A 101 -13.40 6.68 6.04
N LYS A 102 -12.76 6.66 7.20
CA LYS A 102 -13.41 6.56 8.51
C LYS A 102 -14.33 7.74 8.81
N LYS A 103 -13.87 8.97 8.54
CA LYS A 103 -14.69 10.18 8.68
C LYS A 103 -15.95 10.13 7.81
N ARG A 104 -15.87 9.52 6.63
CA ARG A 104 -17.02 9.30 5.72
C ARG A 104 -17.84 8.04 6.05
N GLY A 105 -17.45 7.25 7.05
CA GLY A 105 -18.16 6.05 7.47
C GLY A 105 -18.15 4.92 6.46
N VAL A 106 -17.16 4.86 5.56
CA VAL A 106 -17.06 3.85 4.49
C VAL A 106 -15.67 3.22 4.47
N PRO A 107 -15.52 1.96 4.00
CA PRO A 107 -14.20 1.39 3.78
C PRO A 107 -13.48 2.11 2.62
N LEU A 108 -12.15 2.10 2.65
CA LEU A 108 -11.32 2.83 1.68
C LEU A 108 -11.64 2.49 0.22
N TRP A 109 -11.86 1.21 -0.11
CA TRP A 109 -12.21 0.81 -1.47
C TRP A 109 -13.52 1.46 -1.96
N LYS A 110 -14.49 1.60 -1.05
CA LYS A 110 -15.78 2.25 -1.35
C LYS A 110 -15.62 3.75 -1.54
N LEU A 111 -14.84 4.39 -0.65
CA LEU A 111 -14.45 5.79 -0.82
C LEU A 111 -13.88 6.03 -2.22
N LEU A 112 -12.86 5.26 -2.60
CA LEU A 112 -12.14 5.47 -3.86
C LEU A 112 -13.02 5.27 -5.10
N ILE A 113 -13.92 4.28 -5.10
CA ILE A 113 -14.82 4.06 -6.24
C ILE A 113 -15.91 5.13 -6.33
N ASP A 114 -16.24 5.79 -5.22
CA ASP A 114 -17.26 6.84 -5.17
C ASP A 114 -16.74 8.22 -5.58
N LEU A 115 -15.42 8.40 -5.62
CA LEU A 115 -14.83 9.66 -6.07
C LEU A 115 -15.20 9.98 -7.52
N SER A 116 -15.41 11.27 -7.80
CA SER A 116 -15.57 11.76 -9.18
C SER A 116 -14.23 11.70 -9.92
N PRO A 117 -14.23 11.72 -11.26
CA PRO A 117 -13.01 11.84 -12.05
C PRO A 117 -12.15 13.04 -11.63
N GLU A 118 -12.76 14.18 -11.32
CA GLU A 118 -12.10 15.41 -10.88
C GLU A 118 -11.41 15.21 -9.52
N GLN A 119 -12.09 14.55 -8.59
CA GLN A 119 -11.52 14.22 -7.28
C GLN A 119 -10.33 13.27 -7.41
N ILE A 120 -10.44 12.22 -8.24
CA ILE A 120 -9.32 11.30 -8.48
C ILE A 120 -8.13 12.05 -9.06
N ILE A 121 -8.31 12.91 -10.04
CA ILE A 121 -7.24 13.71 -10.63
C ILE A 121 -6.57 14.62 -9.60
N SER A 122 -7.33 15.19 -8.66
CA SER A 122 -6.78 16.05 -7.61
C SER A 122 -5.88 15.29 -6.60
N LEU A 123 -6.04 13.97 -6.51
CA LEU A 123 -5.21 13.12 -5.65
C LEU A 123 -3.85 12.76 -6.25
N LEU A 124 -3.66 12.97 -7.57
CA LEU A 124 -2.51 12.46 -8.31
C LEU A 124 -1.47 13.55 -8.60
N ASP A 125 -0.21 13.15 -8.58
CA ASP A 125 0.91 13.94 -9.09
C ASP A 125 1.32 13.42 -10.47
N PHE A 126 1.16 14.25 -11.51
CA PHE A 126 1.46 13.92 -12.90
C PHE A 126 2.88 14.28 -13.34
N SER A 127 3.72 14.83 -12.45
CA SER A 127 5.03 15.42 -12.80
C SER A 127 5.97 14.51 -13.59
N TYR A 128 5.79 13.20 -13.52
CA TYR A 128 6.62 12.21 -14.22
C TYR A 128 5.86 11.39 -15.25
N LEU A 129 4.65 11.80 -15.60
CA LEU A 129 3.76 11.08 -16.53
C LEU A 129 3.33 11.94 -17.71
N GLU A 130 3.57 13.25 -17.70
CA GLU A 130 2.99 14.22 -18.64
C GLU A 130 3.37 13.97 -20.11
N ASP A 131 4.49 13.30 -20.37
CA ASP A 131 4.91 12.88 -21.71
C ASP A 131 4.08 11.70 -22.26
N ALA A 132 3.51 10.88 -21.40
CA ALA A 132 2.71 9.71 -21.77
C ALA A 132 1.23 9.85 -21.40
N LEU A 133 0.93 10.51 -20.29
CA LEU A 133 -0.43 10.67 -19.74
C LEU A 133 -0.56 12.01 -19.03
N ASP A 134 -1.13 12.99 -19.69
CA ASP A 134 -1.48 14.26 -19.08
C ASP A 134 -2.82 14.20 -18.31
N LYS A 135 -3.13 15.27 -17.59
CA LYS A 135 -4.38 15.36 -16.80
C LYS A 135 -5.64 15.29 -17.65
N GLN A 136 -5.60 15.81 -18.88
CA GLN A 136 -6.77 15.80 -19.76
C GLN A 136 -7.06 14.40 -20.29
N ALA A 137 -6.04 13.67 -20.72
CA ALA A 137 -6.16 12.28 -21.15
C ALA A 137 -6.61 11.39 -19.99
N ALA A 138 -6.02 11.55 -18.79
CA ALA A 138 -6.42 10.82 -17.59
C ALA A 138 -7.88 11.11 -17.20
N MET A 139 -8.32 12.37 -17.28
CA MET A 139 -9.72 12.76 -17.06
C MET A 139 -10.67 12.06 -18.04
N GLN A 140 -10.30 11.99 -19.32
CA GLN A 140 -11.13 11.32 -20.33
C GLN A 140 -11.24 9.81 -20.06
N ILE A 141 -10.13 9.16 -19.68
CA ILE A 141 -10.12 7.74 -19.29
C ILE A 141 -11.08 7.51 -18.11
N LEU A 142 -11.01 8.34 -17.08
CA LEU A 142 -11.86 8.22 -15.89
C LEU A 142 -13.34 8.46 -16.23
N LYS A 143 -13.65 9.45 -17.07
CA LYS A 143 -15.03 9.71 -17.53
C LYS A 143 -15.58 8.53 -18.33
N ASN A 144 -14.81 7.96 -19.24
CA ASN A 144 -15.22 6.79 -20.02
C ASN A 144 -15.46 5.57 -19.11
N ALA A 145 -14.66 5.43 -18.06
CA ALA A 145 -14.79 4.34 -17.09
C ALA A 145 -16.04 4.44 -16.20
N GLN A 146 -16.73 5.58 -16.14
CA GLN A 146 -17.95 5.71 -15.32
C GLN A 146 -19.07 4.74 -15.75
N ALA A 147 -19.18 4.41 -17.02
CA ALA A 147 -20.19 3.49 -17.54
C ALA A 147 -20.15 2.10 -16.86
N GLY A 148 -18.95 1.57 -16.56
CA GLY A 148 -18.76 0.27 -15.89
C GLY A 148 -18.68 0.36 -14.35
N LYS A 149 -19.01 1.50 -13.74
CA LYS A 149 -18.85 1.70 -12.28
C LYS A 149 -19.65 0.70 -11.47
N GLN A 150 -20.89 0.45 -11.84
CA GLN A 150 -21.80 -0.44 -11.10
C GLN A 150 -21.33 -1.91 -11.13
N GLU A 151 -20.80 -2.36 -12.26
CA GLU A 151 -20.25 -3.69 -12.41
C GLU A 151 -19.02 -3.88 -11.50
N ARG A 152 -18.08 -2.91 -11.53
CA ARG A 152 -16.91 -2.94 -10.65
C ARG A 152 -17.28 -2.90 -9.16
N LEU A 153 -18.31 -2.12 -8.80
CA LEU A 153 -18.83 -2.08 -7.43
C LEU A 153 -19.34 -3.46 -6.99
N SER A 154 -20.08 -4.14 -7.84
CA SER A 154 -20.60 -5.50 -7.58
C SER A 154 -19.45 -6.50 -7.35
N ILE A 155 -18.39 -6.43 -8.16
CA ILE A 155 -17.21 -7.28 -8.00
C ILE A 155 -16.53 -7.00 -6.65
N LEU A 156 -16.32 -5.73 -6.29
CA LEU A 156 -15.66 -5.36 -5.04
C LEU A 156 -16.48 -5.74 -3.80
N GLN A 157 -17.81 -5.70 -3.88
CA GLN A 157 -18.70 -6.14 -2.81
C GLN A 157 -18.60 -7.64 -2.54
N GLN A 158 -18.32 -8.45 -3.57
CA GLN A 158 -18.11 -9.90 -3.44
C GLN A 158 -16.72 -10.28 -2.96
N GLY A 159 -15.82 -9.30 -2.88
CA GLY A 159 -14.40 -9.48 -2.57
C GLY A 159 -13.54 -9.65 -3.82
N TYR A 160 -12.36 -9.05 -3.78
CA TYR A 160 -11.38 -9.16 -4.86
C TYR A 160 -10.49 -10.37 -4.64
N THR A 161 -10.11 -11.04 -5.73
CA THR A 161 -9.26 -12.24 -5.68
C THR A 161 -7.91 -11.94 -5.02
N ALA A 162 -7.55 -12.73 -4.02
CA ALA A 162 -6.28 -12.65 -3.32
C ALA A 162 -5.56 -14.01 -3.33
N TYR A 163 -4.26 -13.99 -3.04
CA TYR A 163 -3.47 -15.19 -2.79
C TYR A 163 -2.78 -15.10 -1.43
N ASP A 164 -2.54 -16.26 -0.80
CA ASP A 164 -1.71 -16.32 0.39
C ASP A 164 -0.23 -16.49 0.00
N THR A 165 0.60 -15.52 0.40
CA THR A 165 2.06 -15.56 0.21
C THR A 165 2.81 -16.10 1.44
N SER A 166 2.12 -16.32 2.56
CA SER A 166 2.73 -16.81 3.79
C SER A 166 2.91 -18.32 3.85
N VAL A 167 2.32 -19.06 2.90
CA VAL A 167 2.35 -20.53 2.89
C VAL A 167 3.75 -21.10 2.70
N GLY A 168 4.60 -20.44 1.92
CA GLY A 168 5.88 -21.02 1.51
C GLY A 168 7.04 -20.03 1.54
N TRP A 169 7.33 -19.41 2.66
CA TRP A 169 8.52 -18.58 2.81
C TRP A 169 9.79 -19.43 2.68
N PHE A 170 10.88 -18.77 2.26
CA PHE A 170 12.10 -19.47 1.83
C PHE A 170 12.71 -20.34 2.92
N ASN A 171 12.64 -19.94 4.17
CA ASN A 171 13.19 -20.65 5.34
C ASN A 171 12.24 -21.67 5.99
N TYR A 172 11.01 -21.88 5.43
CA TYR A 172 10.09 -22.88 5.97
C TYR A 172 10.50 -24.32 5.63
N SER A 173 10.26 -25.23 6.57
CA SER A 173 10.36 -26.67 6.33
C SER A 173 9.24 -27.17 5.42
N ASP A 174 9.40 -28.36 4.89
CA ASP A 174 8.37 -29.01 4.06
C ASP A 174 7.07 -29.25 4.87
N GLU A 175 7.20 -29.57 6.17
CA GLU A 175 6.09 -29.73 7.12
C GLU A 175 5.36 -28.41 7.34
N ASP A 176 6.10 -27.32 7.52
CA ASP A 176 5.50 -25.98 7.66
C ASP A 176 4.72 -25.58 6.42
N ILE A 177 5.26 -25.84 5.24
CA ILE A 177 4.58 -25.57 3.96
C ILE A 177 3.28 -26.34 3.88
N LYS A 178 3.28 -27.66 4.15
CA LYS A 178 2.07 -28.49 4.14
C LYS A 178 1.00 -27.96 5.10
N ARG A 179 1.41 -27.66 6.35
CA ARG A 179 0.50 -27.11 7.36
C ARG A 179 -0.11 -25.78 6.94
N ASN A 180 0.73 -24.86 6.44
CA ASN A 180 0.31 -23.53 6.03
C ASN A 180 -0.58 -23.57 4.79
N CYS A 181 -0.27 -24.43 3.80
CA CYS A 181 -1.14 -24.63 2.63
C CYS A 181 -2.52 -25.13 3.03
N LYS A 182 -2.59 -26.14 3.91
CA LYS A 182 -3.86 -26.65 4.42
C LYS A 182 -4.67 -25.55 5.11
N LYS A 183 -4.01 -24.80 6.01
CA LYS A 183 -4.67 -23.67 6.69
C LYS A 183 -5.18 -22.64 5.70
N ALA A 184 -4.40 -22.26 4.70
CA ALA A 184 -4.82 -21.26 3.71
C ALA A 184 -6.03 -21.74 2.89
N ILE A 185 -6.09 -23.04 2.53
CA ILE A 185 -7.24 -23.63 1.85
C ILE A 185 -8.47 -23.64 2.75
N ASP A 186 -8.31 -24.01 4.03
CA ASP A 186 -9.39 -23.99 5.03
C ASP A 186 -9.93 -22.57 5.25
N ASP A 187 -9.05 -21.55 5.18
CA ASP A 187 -9.39 -20.11 5.24
C ASP A 187 -10.04 -19.59 3.92
N GLY A 188 -10.16 -20.43 2.89
CA GLY A 188 -10.83 -20.10 1.62
C GLY A 188 -9.95 -19.55 0.50
N PHE A 189 -8.62 -19.49 0.67
CA PHE A 189 -7.72 -19.09 -0.41
C PHE A 189 -7.69 -20.12 -1.53
N LYS A 190 -7.73 -19.65 -2.78
CA LYS A 190 -7.68 -20.47 -3.99
C LYS A 190 -6.36 -20.35 -4.75
N ALA A 191 -5.50 -19.45 -4.34
CA ALA A 191 -4.20 -19.19 -4.92
C ALA A 191 -3.14 -19.04 -3.82
N LEU A 192 -2.02 -19.73 -3.98
CA LEU A 192 -0.91 -19.75 -3.04
C LEU A 192 0.37 -19.32 -3.75
N LYS A 193 1.26 -18.62 -3.02
CA LYS A 193 2.55 -18.16 -3.56
C LYS A 193 3.71 -18.75 -2.78
N LEU A 194 4.53 -19.52 -3.48
CA LEU A 194 5.77 -20.09 -2.96
C LEU A 194 6.97 -19.20 -3.28
N LYS A 195 7.94 -19.12 -2.36
CA LYS A 195 9.26 -18.53 -2.60
C LYS A 195 10.22 -19.60 -3.09
N VAL A 196 10.81 -19.37 -4.26
CA VAL A 196 11.80 -20.22 -4.94
C VAL A 196 13.04 -19.40 -5.31
N GLY A 197 14.06 -20.01 -5.88
CA GLY A 197 15.30 -19.36 -6.30
C GLY A 197 16.51 -19.77 -5.44
N SER A 198 16.46 -20.96 -4.83
CA SER A 198 17.65 -21.53 -4.16
C SER A 198 18.68 -22.04 -5.18
N ALA A 199 19.92 -22.20 -4.73
CA ALA A 199 20.93 -22.90 -5.53
C ALA A 199 20.65 -24.42 -5.66
N ASP A 200 19.77 -24.96 -4.82
CA ASP A 200 19.28 -26.35 -4.85
C ASP A 200 17.93 -26.38 -5.59
N GLU A 201 17.99 -26.68 -6.88
CA GLU A 201 16.83 -26.76 -7.77
C GLU A 201 15.87 -27.90 -7.35
N GLU A 202 16.41 -29.03 -6.90
CA GLU A 202 15.58 -30.17 -6.45
C GLU A 202 14.75 -29.82 -5.23
N ARG A 203 15.30 -29.03 -4.32
CA ARG A 203 14.57 -28.47 -3.17
C ARG A 203 13.39 -27.63 -3.63
N ASP A 204 13.59 -26.73 -4.58
CA ASP A 204 12.53 -25.84 -5.06
C ASP A 204 11.44 -26.61 -5.79
N ILE A 205 11.81 -27.61 -6.62
CA ILE A 205 10.87 -28.50 -7.29
C ILE A 205 10.05 -29.31 -6.27
N ARG A 206 10.70 -29.89 -5.25
CA ARG A 206 10.01 -30.64 -4.18
C ARG A 206 8.99 -29.75 -3.45
N ARG A 207 9.38 -28.54 -3.08
CA ARG A 207 8.50 -27.57 -2.41
C ARG A 207 7.32 -27.16 -3.30
N ALA A 208 7.54 -26.96 -4.59
CA ALA A 208 6.48 -26.68 -5.55
C ALA A 208 5.48 -27.83 -5.67
N LYS A 209 5.94 -29.08 -5.64
CA LYS A 209 5.07 -30.27 -5.62
C LYS A 209 4.21 -30.29 -4.36
N ILE A 210 4.79 -30.05 -3.18
CA ILE A 210 4.05 -29.97 -1.90
C ILE A 210 2.91 -28.96 -1.93
N VAL A 211 3.15 -27.78 -2.53
CA VAL A 211 2.10 -26.74 -2.65
C VAL A 211 1.01 -27.16 -3.65
N ARG A 212 1.35 -27.99 -4.65
CA ARG A 212 0.42 -28.40 -5.71
C ARG A 212 -0.47 -29.56 -5.29
N GLU A 213 -0.01 -30.47 -4.47
CA GLU A 213 -0.74 -31.61 -3.88
C GLU A 213 -1.82 -31.15 -2.89
#